data_13d211eb1ad12910a2b60efdf748bbb9
#
_entry.id   13d211eb1ad12910a2b60efdf748bbb9
#
_cell.length_a   1.000
_cell.length_b   1.000
_cell.length_c   1.000
_cell.angle_alpha   90.00
_cell.angle_beta   90.00
_cell.angle_gamma   90.00
#
_symmetry.space_group_name_H-M   'P 1'
#
loop_
_entity.id
_entity.type
_entity.pdbx_description
1 polymer ?
#
loop_
_entity_poly.entity_id
_entity_poly.type
_entity_poly.pdbx_seq_one_letter_code
_entity_poly.pdbx_strand_id
1 'polypeptide(L)'
;MQLNFTMSELLHSDIGEKYNISNIPDKKALDNMLLLIVNCLQPLREYIGKPMIITSGYRSTRLNGHPLVNGAPNSEHLTGCAADFTVKGLTPKQIVELVKKSGIPFRQCINEHNIWTHISYNKDDNRKQVLFIP
;
A
#
# COMPACT_ATOMS: atom_id res chain seq x y z
N MET A 1 -8.66 -16.33 11.14
CA MET A 1 -7.50 -15.50 10.72
C MET A 1 -7.46 -14.23 11.58
N GLN A 2 -6.34 -13.98 12.20
CA GLN A 2 -6.13 -12.73 12.93
C GLN A 2 -5.46 -11.72 12.00
N LEU A 3 -6.08 -10.55 11.84
CA LEU A 3 -5.51 -9.49 10.99
C LEU A 3 -4.63 -8.56 11.81
N ASN A 4 -3.47 -8.22 11.28
CA ASN A 4 -2.55 -7.25 11.86
C ASN A 4 -2.76 -5.83 11.32
N PHE A 5 -3.76 -5.64 10.46
CA PHE A 5 -4.05 -4.37 9.80
C PHE A 5 -5.46 -3.91 10.10
N THR A 6 -5.65 -2.61 10.21
CA THR A 6 -6.97 -1.97 10.38
C THR A 6 -7.27 -1.06 9.22
N MET A 7 -8.56 -0.82 8.95
CA MET A 7 -8.97 0.19 7.97
C MET A 7 -8.47 1.58 8.36
N SER A 8 -8.42 1.87 9.66
CA SER A 8 -7.91 3.15 10.15
C SER A 8 -6.47 3.41 9.71
N GLU A 9 -5.59 2.39 9.75
CA GLU A 9 -4.21 2.53 9.27
C GLU A 9 -4.15 2.87 7.78
N LEU A 10 -5.01 2.23 6.97
CA LEU A 10 -5.02 2.42 5.53
C LEU A 10 -5.70 3.72 5.10
N LEU A 11 -6.46 4.35 5.99
CA LEU A 11 -7.14 5.64 5.74
C LEU A 11 -6.38 6.82 6.32
N HIS A 12 -5.42 6.60 7.20
CA HIS A 12 -4.68 7.66 7.86
C HIS A 12 -3.78 8.42 6.89
N SER A 13 -3.74 9.75 7.03
CA SER A 13 -2.82 10.63 6.31
C SER A 13 -2.46 11.83 7.18
N ASP A 14 -1.18 11.99 7.45
CA ASP A 14 -0.68 13.17 8.19
C ASP A 14 -0.97 14.46 7.42
N ILE A 15 -0.80 14.43 6.10
CA ILE A 15 -1.11 15.58 5.23
C ILE A 15 -2.60 15.88 5.27
N GLY A 16 -3.45 14.85 5.19
CA GLY A 16 -4.90 15.02 5.26
C GLY A 16 -5.33 15.65 6.57
N GLU A 17 -4.77 15.22 7.69
CA GLU A 17 -5.08 15.80 8.99
C GLU A 17 -4.59 17.24 9.10
N LYS A 18 -3.34 17.49 8.71
CA LYS A 18 -2.73 18.81 8.82
C LYS A 18 -3.46 19.88 8.01
N TYR A 19 -3.89 19.52 6.80
CA TYR A 19 -4.53 20.47 5.87
C TYR A 19 -6.04 20.29 5.79
N ASN A 20 -6.62 19.50 6.68
CA ASN A 20 -8.07 19.26 6.77
C ASN A 20 -8.66 18.79 5.44
N ILE A 21 -8.01 17.80 4.82
CA ILE A 21 -8.45 17.18 3.57
C ILE A 21 -9.16 15.88 3.90
N SER A 22 -10.42 15.76 3.47
CA SER A 22 -11.21 14.54 3.65
C SER A 22 -10.59 13.37 2.89
N ASN A 23 -10.55 12.20 3.55
CA ASN A 23 -10.03 10.96 2.98
C ASN A 23 -11.01 9.81 3.21
N ILE A 24 -12.27 10.03 2.86
CA ILE A 24 -13.37 9.07 3.03
C ILE A 24 -13.51 8.26 1.74
N PRO A 25 -13.31 6.93 1.79
CA PRO A 25 -13.42 6.08 0.62
C PRO A 25 -14.89 5.79 0.29
N ASP A 26 -15.16 5.54 -1.00
CA ASP A 26 -16.44 4.97 -1.40
C ASP A 26 -16.46 3.45 -1.12
N LYS A 27 -17.60 2.82 -1.38
CA LYS A 27 -17.76 1.37 -1.12
C LYS A 27 -16.77 0.54 -1.93
N LYS A 28 -16.54 0.89 -3.19
CA LYS A 28 -15.62 0.16 -4.07
C LYS A 28 -14.19 0.20 -3.53
N ALA A 29 -13.74 1.36 -3.09
CA ALA A 29 -12.42 1.50 -2.49
C ALA A 29 -12.31 0.70 -1.19
N LEU A 30 -13.33 0.71 -0.34
CA LEU A 30 -13.37 -0.10 0.88
C LEU A 30 -13.26 -1.60 0.57
N ASP A 31 -14.00 -2.08 -0.42
CA ASP A 31 -13.96 -3.48 -0.83
C ASP A 31 -12.55 -3.85 -1.34
N ASN A 32 -11.93 -2.99 -2.12
CA ASN A 32 -10.57 -3.20 -2.61
C ASN A 32 -9.54 -3.20 -1.47
N MET A 33 -9.69 -2.32 -0.50
CA MET A 33 -8.82 -2.28 0.68
C MET A 33 -8.90 -3.57 1.48
N LEU A 34 -10.10 -4.11 1.64
CA LEU A 34 -10.27 -5.38 2.35
C LEU A 34 -9.60 -6.54 1.60
N LEU A 35 -9.75 -6.59 0.27
CA LEU A 35 -9.08 -7.58 -0.56
C LEU A 35 -7.55 -7.45 -0.49
N LEU A 36 -7.04 -6.22 -0.50
CA LEU A 36 -5.60 -5.96 -0.33
C LEU A 36 -5.09 -6.50 1.01
N ILE A 37 -5.82 -6.25 2.09
CA ILE A 37 -5.44 -6.74 3.41
C ILE A 37 -5.44 -8.27 3.44
N VAL A 38 -6.53 -8.89 3.06
CA VAL A 38 -6.73 -10.34 3.23
C VAL A 38 -5.84 -11.16 2.30
N ASN A 39 -5.70 -10.74 1.05
CA ASN A 39 -5.00 -11.52 0.02
C ASN A 39 -3.53 -11.16 -0.17
N CYS A 40 -3.11 -10.02 0.30
CA CYS A 40 -1.75 -9.52 0.05
C CYS A 40 -1.03 -9.10 1.33
N LEU A 41 -1.52 -8.07 2.03
CA LEU A 41 -0.80 -7.51 3.17
C LEU A 41 -0.68 -8.51 4.34
N GLN A 42 -1.75 -9.17 4.72
CA GLN A 42 -1.72 -10.11 5.84
C GLN A 42 -0.85 -11.35 5.54
N PRO A 43 -0.98 -12.01 4.38
CA PRO A 43 -0.06 -13.09 4.03
C PRO A 43 1.40 -12.63 3.98
N LEU A 44 1.67 -11.44 3.48
CA LEU A 44 3.03 -10.89 3.44
C LEU A 44 3.57 -10.62 4.84
N ARG A 45 2.74 -10.05 5.72
CA ARG A 45 3.08 -9.83 7.14
C ARG A 45 3.49 -11.13 7.83
N GLU A 46 2.74 -12.21 7.58
CA GLU A 46 3.04 -13.52 8.14
C GLU A 46 4.32 -14.10 7.55
N TYR A 47 4.54 -13.94 6.26
CA TYR A 47 5.74 -14.42 5.58
C TYR A 47 7.00 -13.69 6.06
N ILE A 48 6.96 -12.37 6.16
CA ILE A 48 8.09 -11.55 6.65
C ILE A 48 8.35 -11.81 8.14
N GLY A 49 7.29 -12.05 8.92
CA GLY A 49 7.40 -12.29 10.36
C GLY A 49 7.71 -11.06 11.19
N LYS A 50 7.57 -9.87 10.63
CA LYS A 50 7.83 -8.59 11.30
C LYS A 50 6.70 -7.61 11.03
N PRO A 51 6.45 -6.63 11.93
CA PRO A 51 5.45 -5.61 11.69
C PRO A 51 5.72 -4.82 10.40
N MET A 52 4.68 -4.63 9.61
CA MET A 52 4.67 -3.76 8.44
C MET A 52 3.99 -2.45 8.84
N ILE A 53 4.71 -1.34 8.74
CA ILE A 53 4.20 -0.03 9.11
C ILE A 53 3.65 0.66 7.87
N ILE A 54 2.34 0.83 7.83
CA ILE A 54 1.67 1.49 6.70
C ILE A 54 1.92 3.00 6.78
N THR A 55 2.49 3.56 5.73
CA THR A 55 2.76 5.00 5.63
C THR A 55 1.76 5.71 4.73
N SER A 56 1.13 5.00 3.79
CA SER A 56 0.06 5.53 2.94
C SER A 56 -0.77 4.37 2.42
N GLY A 57 -2.08 4.47 2.55
CA GLY A 57 -3.02 3.52 1.97
C GLY A 57 -3.94 4.21 0.97
N TYR A 58 -5.25 4.19 1.21
CA TYR A 58 -6.20 4.91 0.36
C TYR A 58 -5.92 6.42 0.36
N ARG A 59 -6.03 7.03 -0.81
CA ARG A 59 -5.99 8.50 -0.98
C ARG A 59 -7.19 8.95 -1.80
N SER A 60 -7.95 9.92 -1.27
CA SER A 60 -8.96 10.63 -2.06
C SER A 60 -8.28 11.39 -3.20
N THR A 61 -9.04 11.73 -4.23
CA THR A 61 -8.52 12.51 -5.37
C THR A 61 -7.87 13.82 -4.90
N ARG A 62 -8.51 14.51 -3.98
CA ARG A 62 -8.01 15.78 -3.46
C ARG A 62 -6.71 15.60 -2.66
N LEU A 63 -6.63 14.58 -1.82
CA LEU A 63 -5.42 14.27 -1.07
C LEU A 63 -4.27 13.86 -2.00
N ASN A 64 -4.56 13.00 -2.97
CA ASN A 64 -3.56 12.54 -3.95
C ASN A 64 -2.97 13.70 -4.77
N GLY A 65 -3.79 14.69 -5.10
CA GLY A 65 -3.37 15.87 -5.86
C GLY A 65 -2.72 16.98 -5.03
N HIS A 66 -2.65 16.84 -3.70
CA HIS A 66 -1.99 17.84 -2.87
C HIS A 66 -0.49 17.93 -3.20
N PRO A 67 0.09 19.15 -3.29
CA PRO A 67 1.50 19.31 -3.68
C PRO A 67 2.49 18.52 -2.84
N LEU A 68 2.24 18.34 -1.54
CA LEU A 68 3.10 17.56 -0.65
C LEU A 68 2.96 16.05 -0.84
N VAL A 69 1.87 15.57 -1.41
CA VAL A 69 1.67 14.16 -1.79
C VAL A 69 2.17 13.93 -3.20
N ASN A 70 1.77 14.78 -4.12
CA ASN A 70 2.16 14.73 -5.52
C ASN A 70 1.97 13.34 -6.14
N GLY A 71 0.81 12.73 -5.87
CA GLY A 71 0.49 11.40 -6.37
C GLY A 71 0.25 11.38 -7.87
N ALA A 72 0.56 10.23 -8.50
CA ALA A 72 0.27 10.05 -9.92
C ALA A 72 -1.25 10.16 -10.18
N PRO A 73 -1.67 10.73 -11.32
CA PRO A 73 -3.11 10.88 -11.63
C PRO A 73 -3.89 9.56 -11.67
N ASN A 74 -3.22 8.47 -12.01
CA ASN A 74 -3.80 7.13 -12.08
C ASN A 74 -3.29 6.21 -10.96
N SER A 75 -2.95 6.78 -9.82
CA SER A 75 -2.41 6.03 -8.68
C SER A 75 -3.37 4.95 -8.20
N GLU A 76 -2.84 3.77 -7.89
CA GLU A 76 -3.59 2.68 -7.29
C GLU A 76 -4.08 2.99 -5.87
N HIS A 77 -3.49 3.99 -5.21
CA HIS A 77 -3.98 4.49 -3.92
C HIS A 77 -5.40 5.09 -4.02
N LEU A 78 -5.75 5.64 -5.19
CA LEU A 78 -7.08 6.24 -5.42
C LEU A 78 -8.22 5.23 -5.37
N THR A 79 -7.95 3.97 -5.68
CA THR A 79 -8.96 2.91 -5.72
C THR A 79 -8.91 1.98 -4.52
N GLY A 80 -8.04 2.24 -3.56
CA GLY A 80 -7.87 1.38 -2.39
C GLY A 80 -7.08 0.11 -2.66
N CYS A 81 -6.41 0.02 -3.81
CA CYS A 81 -5.68 -1.18 -4.23
C CYS A 81 -4.22 -1.22 -3.78
N ALA A 82 -3.70 -0.15 -3.17
CA ALA A 82 -2.29 -0.04 -2.85
C ALA A 82 -2.03 0.41 -1.43
N ALA A 83 -0.87 0.03 -0.92
CA ALA A 83 -0.31 0.53 0.33
C ALA A 83 1.19 0.73 0.17
N ASP A 84 1.68 1.80 0.79
CA ASP A 84 3.10 2.04 0.99
C ASP A 84 3.45 1.66 2.42
N PHE A 85 4.56 0.99 2.62
CA PHE A 85 4.94 0.52 3.95
C PHE A 85 6.45 0.43 4.13
N THR A 86 6.85 0.33 5.39
CA THR A 86 8.22 0.04 5.80
C THR A 86 8.24 -1.11 6.79
N VAL A 87 9.38 -1.77 6.91
CA VAL A 87 9.62 -2.81 7.92
C VAL A 87 10.94 -2.47 8.60
N LYS A 88 10.91 -2.34 9.92
CA LYS A 88 12.11 -2.02 10.70
C LYS A 88 13.18 -3.10 10.50
N GLY A 89 14.38 -2.68 10.14
CA GLY A 89 15.51 -3.58 9.92
C GLY A 89 15.61 -4.17 8.52
N LEU A 90 14.68 -3.83 7.61
CA LEU A 90 14.73 -4.25 6.21
C LEU A 90 14.72 -3.03 5.30
N THR A 91 15.54 -3.09 4.24
CA THR A 91 15.51 -2.09 3.18
C THR A 91 14.39 -2.41 2.19
N PRO A 92 13.89 -1.42 1.43
CA PRO A 92 12.93 -1.72 0.35
C PRO A 92 13.44 -2.77 -0.63
N LYS A 93 14.72 -2.77 -0.96
CA LYS A 93 15.32 -3.79 -1.83
C LYS A 93 15.16 -5.19 -1.24
N GLN A 94 15.43 -5.36 0.05
CA GLN A 94 15.25 -6.64 0.74
C GLN A 94 13.79 -7.06 0.78
N ILE A 95 12.88 -6.11 1.02
CA ILE A 95 11.43 -6.36 1.03
C ILE A 95 10.95 -6.86 -0.34
N VAL A 96 11.37 -6.19 -1.42
CA VAL A 96 11.00 -6.61 -2.77
C VAL A 96 11.45 -8.05 -3.06
N GLU A 97 12.66 -8.43 -2.65
CA GLU A 97 13.13 -9.81 -2.82
C GLU A 97 12.29 -10.81 -2.02
N LEU A 98 11.89 -10.46 -0.80
CA LEU A 98 10.99 -11.30 0.00
C LEU A 98 9.62 -11.46 -0.66
N VAL A 99 9.05 -10.37 -1.19
CA VAL A 99 7.78 -10.41 -1.92
C VAL A 99 7.86 -11.35 -3.12
N LYS A 100 8.93 -11.25 -3.91
CA LYS A 100 9.13 -12.12 -5.08
C LYS A 100 9.20 -13.61 -4.68
N LYS A 101 9.83 -13.93 -3.56
CA LYS A 101 9.99 -15.31 -3.08
C LYS A 101 8.74 -15.84 -2.40
N SER A 102 7.88 -14.98 -1.91
CA SER A 102 6.72 -15.36 -1.08
C SER A 102 5.66 -16.17 -1.84
N GLY A 103 5.54 -15.97 -3.15
CA GLY A 103 4.44 -16.52 -3.93
C GLY A 103 3.10 -15.82 -3.72
N ILE A 104 3.05 -14.75 -2.94
CA ILE A 104 1.83 -14.00 -2.64
C ILE A 104 1.41 -13.22 -3.88
N PRO A 105 0.10 -13.18 -4.20
CA PRO A 105 -0.37 -12.42 -5.36
C PRO A 105 -0.23 -10.92 -5.13
N PHE A 106 0.23 -10.21 -6.15
CA PHE A 106 0.32 -8.75 -6.15
C PHE A 106 0.30 -8.22 -7.59
N ARG A 107 -0.15 -6.99 -7.78
CA ARG A 107 -0.13 -6.36 -9.09
C ARG A 107 1.20 -5.67 -9.36
N GLN A 108 1.62 -4.79 -8.45
CA GLN A 108 2.92 -4.11 -8.50
C GLN A 108 3.60 -4.16 -7.14
N CYS A 109 4.91 -4.29 -7.15
CA CYS A 109 5.76 -4.13 -5.98
C CYS A 109 6.91 -3.22 -6.37
N ILE A 110 7.02 -2.06 -5.73
CA ILE A 110 7.92 -1.00 -6.16
C ILE A 110 8.80 -0.58 -4.99
N ASN A 111 10.12 -0.63 -5.21
CA ASN A 111 11.05 0.08 -4.35
C ASN A 111 11.01 1.56 -4.74
N GLU A 112 10.48 2.41 -3.88
CA GLU A 112 10.40 3.85 -4.14
C GLU A 112 11.48 4.60 -3.40
N HIS A 113 12.45 5.11 -4.13
CA HIS A 113 13.54 5.97 -3.65
C HIS A 113 14.44 5.31 -2.58
N ASN A 114 14.42 3.99 -2.45
CA ASN A 114 15.09 3.27 -1.35
C ASN A 114 14.58 3.69 0.04
N ILE A 115 13.39 4.28 0.12
CA ILE A 115 12.79 4.78 1.37
C ILE A 115 11.62 3.93 1.82
N TRP A 116 10.68 3.62 0.90
CA TRP A 116 9.53 2.77 1.22
C TRP A 116 9.24 1.79 0.08
N THR A 117 8.39 0.82 0.38
CA THR A 117 7.91 -0.16 -0.59
C THR A 117 6.43 0.07 -0.86
N HIS A 118 6.09 0.16 -2.14
CA HIS A 118 4.71 0.19 -2.62
C HIS A 118 4.30 -1.21 -3.04
N ILE A 119 3.12 -1.66 -2.62
CA ILE A 119 2.54 -2.91 -3.06
C ILE A 119 1.07 -2.72 -3.38
N SER A 120 0.60 -3.39 -4.43
CA SER A 120 -0.80 -3.34 -4.83
C SER A 120 -1.36 -4.73 -5.12
N TYR A 121 -2.67 -4.84 -5.00
CA TYR A 121 -3.43 -6.03 -5.30
C TYR A 121 -4.68 -5.62 -6.09
N ASN A 122 -4.92 -6.29 -7.20
CA ASN A 122 -6.13 -6.08 -8.00
C ASN A 122 -6.77 -7.44 -8.24
N LYS A 123 -8.04 -7.61 -7.82
CA LYS A 123 -8.74 -8.89 -7.94
C LYS A 123 -8.74 -9.48 -9.35
N ASP A 124 -8.59 -8.66 -10.38
CA ASP A 124 -8.67 -9.06 -11.79
C ASP A 124 -7.30 -9.11 -12.48
N ASP A 125 -6.23 -8.59 -11.84
CA ASP A 125 -4.93 -8.47 -12.51
C ASP A 125 -3.78 -8.42 -11.50
N ASN A 126 -3.20 -9.56 -11.18
CA ASN A 126 -2.01 -9.65 -10.33
C ASN A 126 -0.81 -10.14 -11.15
N ARG A 127 -0.36 -9.26 -12.05
CA ARG A 127 0.71 -9.52 -13.01
C ARG A 127 2.11 -9.61 -12.39
N LYS A 128 2.24 -9.32 -11.13
CA LYS A 128 3.51 -9.38 -10.36
C LYS A 128 4.62 -8.52 -10.99
N GLN A 129 4.29 -7.30 -11.35
CA GLN A 129 5.26 -6.35 -11.89
C GLN A 129 6.13 -5.79 -10.78
N VAL A 130 7.44 -5.88 -10.95
CA VAL A 130 8.43 -5.36 -9.98
C VAL A 130 9.15 -4.18 -10.61
N LEU A 131 9.18 -3.05 -9.91
CA LEU A 131 9.79 -1.80 -10.38
C LEU A 131 10.72 -1.20 -9.32
N PHE A 132 11.63 -0.37 -9.78
CA PHE A 132 12.46 0.50 -8.94
C PHE A 132 12.33 1.93 -9.44
N ILE A 133 11.98 2.85 -8.53
CA ILE A 133 11.94 4.28 -8.78
C ILE A 133 13.09 4.92 -7.97
N PRO A 134 14.11 5.45 -8.66
CA PRO A 134 15.27 6.05 -7.99
C PRO A 134 14.94 7.26 -7.12
#